data_29bd6172caf04c44ce5ec2f12c036a0e
#
_entry.id   29bd6172caf04c44ce5ec2f12c036a0e
#
_cell.length_a   1.000
_cell.length_b   1.000
_cell.length_c   1.000
_cell.angle_alpha   90.00
_cell.angle_beta   90.00
_cell.angle_gamma   90.00
#
_symmetry.space_group_name_H-M   'P 1'
#
loop_
_entity.id
_entity.type
_entity.pdbx_description
1 polymer ?
#
loop_
_entity_poly.entity_id
_entity_poly.type
_entity_poly.pdbx_seq_one_letter_code
_entity_poly.pdbx_strand_id
1 'polypeptide(L)'
;MKKVCKNEGIKLPKKGDYGVGMLFLSPDKDTREESLERLTKIIDGEKQKLLGIREVPVYDVCIGNSAREAMPHIVQVFIGKGDESLDADSFERKLYIIGKLAEKEIRKSGLDNYFYFASLSARTVVYKGMLTPDQVNEFYLDLKDVDMETAIALVHSRFSTNTFPSWERAHPNRYII
;
A
#
# COMPACT_ATOMS: atom_id res chain seq x y z
N MET A 1 -8.90 11.26 -0.33
CA MET A 1 -8.04 10.85 0.79
C MET A 1 -8.40 11.51 2.13
N LYS A 2 -8.29 12.83 2.32
CA LYS A 2 -8.59 13.49 3.63
C LYS A 2 -9.98 13.20 4.17
N LYS A 3 -11.01 13.18 3.32
CA LYS A 3 -12.41 12.91 3.69
C LYS A 3 -12.57 11.48 4.20
N VAL A 4 -12.01 10.51 3.48
CA VAL A 4 -12.04 9.09 3.86
C VAL A 4 -11.32 8.85 5.19
N CYS A 5 -10.09 9.36 5.34
CA CYS A 5 -9.33 9.26 6.58
C CYS A 5 -10.04 9.90 7.77
N LYS A 6 -10.73 11.04 7.56
CA LYS A 6 -11.51 11.70 8.61
C LYS A 6 -12.65 10.82 9.11
N ASN A 7 -13.33 10.11 8.21
CA ASN A 7 -14.43 9.20 8.58
C ASN A 7 -13.92 8.01 9.42
N GLU A 8 -12.67 7.63 9.24
CA GLU A 8 -12.01 6.56 10.01
C GLU A 8 -11.19 7.06 11.20
N GLY A 9 -11.35 8.35 11.56
CA GLY A 9 -10.65 8.95 12.71
C GLY A 9 -9.16 9.22 12.49
N ILE A 10 -8.63 9.03 11.27
CA ILE A 10 -7.23 9.26 10.94
C ILE A 10 -7.01 10.74 10.64
N LYS A 11 -6.20 11.40 11.47
CA LYS A 11 -5.86 12.83 11.29
C LYS A 11 -4.60 12.95 10.43
N LEU A 12 -4.78 13.39 9.19
CA LEU A 12 -3.67 13.63 8.27
C LEU A 12 -3.11 15.07 8.43
N PRO A 13 -1.77 15.22 8.47
CA PRO A 13 -1.09 16.52 8.37
C PRO A 13 -1.34 17.19 7.01
N LYS A 14 -0.62 18.26 6.73
CA LYS A 14 -0.65 18.87 5.39
C LYS A 14 -0.04 17.91 4.34
N LYS A 15 -0.43 18.10 3.08
CA LYS A 15 0.09 17.33 1.94
C LYS A 15 1.61 17.49 1.88
N GLY A 16 2.33 16.37 1.76
CA GLY A 16 3.79 16.29 1.74
C GLY A 16 4.43 15.95 3.10
N ASP A 17 3.68 16.05 4.21
CA ASP A 17 4.17 15.68 5.54
C ASP A 17 3.71 14.30 6.00
N TYR A 18 3.09 13.54 5.12
CA TYR A 18 2.76 12.12 5.32
C TYR A 18 2.93 11.33 4.04
N GLY A 19 3.28 10.07 4.19
CA GLY A 19 3.31 9.06 3.13
C GLY A 19 2.12 8.11 3.26
N VAL A 20 1.75 7.51 2.13
CA VAL A 20 0.72 6.48 2.04
C VAL A 20 1.34 5.20 1.53
N GLY A 21 1.22 4.13 2.31
CA GLY A 21 1.58 2.78 1.90
C GLY A 21 0.35 2.02 1.43
N MET A 22 0.34 1.53 0.19
CA MET A 22 -0.59 0.50 -0.24
C MET A 22 0.06 -0.84 0.08
N LEU A 23 -0.47 -1.56 1.05
CA LEU A 23 0.14 -2.75 1.64
C LEU A 23 -0.75 -3.98 1.44
N PHE A 24 -0.15 -5.06 0.94
CA PHE A 24 -0.72 -6.40 0.87
C PHE A 24 -0.26 -7.19 2.10
N LEU A 25 -1.17 -7.92 2.72
CA LEU A 25 -0.96 -8.70 3.93
C LEU A 25 -1.61 -10.08 3.80
N SER A 26 -1.26 -10.99 4.69
CA SER A 26 -1.89 -12.29 4.79
C SER A 26 -3.41 -12.18 5.00
N PRO A 27 -4.22 -13.03 4.33
CA PRO A 27 -5.63 -13.21 4.69
C PRO A 27 -5.81 -13.74 6.11
N ASP A 28 -4.82 -14.47 6.66
CA ASP A 28 -4.84 -14.93 8.05
C ASP A 28 -4.72 -13.78 9.02
N LYS A 29 -5.65 -13.68 9.97
CA LYS A 29 -5.77 -12.55 10.88
C LYS A 29 -4.58 -12.43 11.83
N ASP A 30 -4.16 -13.53 12.43
CA ASP A 30 -3.10 -13.52 13.45
C ASP A 30 -1.75 -13.13 12.82
N THR A 31 -1.43 -13.71 11.66
CA THR A 31 -0.25 -13.35 10.85
C THR A 31 -0.25 -11.87 10.47
N ARG A 32 -1.42 -11.36 10.07
CA ARG A 32 -1.59 -9.95 9.70
C ARG A 32 -1.37 -9.01 10.88
N GLU A 33 -1.95 -9.32 12.05
CA GLU A 33 -1.80 -8.51 13.26
C GLU A 33 -0.33 -8.47 13.70
N GLU A 34 0.36 -9.60 13.73
CA GLU A 34 1.80 -9.64 14.06
C GLU A 34 2.64 -8.84 13.04
N SER A 35 2.31 -8.93 11.76
CA SER A 35 2.97 -8.15 10.71
C SER A 35 2.81 -6.65 10.90
N LEU A 36 1.62 -6.20 11.27
CA LEU A 36 1.33 -4.79 11.55
C LEU A 36 2.02 -4.28 12.83
N GLU A 37 2.11 -5.13 13.87
CA GLU A 37 2.88 -4.79 15.07
C GLU A 37 4.37 -4.61 14.76
N ARG A 38 4.96 -5.51 13.97
CA ARG A 38 6.36 -5.39 13.55
C ARG A 38 6.58 -4.16 12.69
N LEU A 39 5.68 -3.90 11.75
CA LEU A 39 5.74 -2.69 10.93
C LEU A 39 5.70 -1.42 11.80
N THR A 40 4.84 -1.38 12.81
CA THR A 40 4.77 -0.26 13.75
C THR A 40 6.10 -0.02 14.46
N LYS A 41 6.74 -1.09 14.96
CA LYS A 41 8.06 -1.01 15.60
C LYS A 41 9.14 -0.50 14.64
N ILE A 42 9.10 -0.88 13.35
CA ILE A 42 10.02 -0.40 12.33
C ILE A 42 9.82 1.10 12.08
N ILE A 43 8.55 1.55 11.96
CA ILE A 43 8.21 2.97 11.76
C ILE A 43 8.74 3.81 12.92
N ASP A 44 8.53 3.37 14.15
CA ASP A 44 9.01 4.04 15.38
C ASP A 44 10.55 4.04 15.45
N GLY A 45 11.20 2.92 15.09
CA GLY A 45 12.66 2.79 15.03
C GLY A 45 13.29 3.77 14.03
N GLU A 46 12.61 4.06 12.93
CA GLU A 46 13.02 5.08 11.95
C GLU A 46 12.59 6.49 12.33
N LYS A 47 12.06 6.66 13.55
CA LYS A 47 11.62 7.95 14.12
C LYS A 47 10.54 8.63 13.28
N GLN A 48 9.66 7.84 12.66
CA GLN A 48 8.47 8.33 11.99
C GLN A 48 7.22 8.00 12.84
N LYS A 49 6.05 8.52 12.44
CA LYS A 49 4.80 8.38 13.18
C LYS A 49 3.80 7.55 12.39
N LEU A 50 3.32 6.44 12.92
CA LEU A 50 2.13 5.79 12.38
C LEU A 50 0.91 6.65 12.69
N LEU A 51 0.25 7.18 11.66
CA LEU A 51 -0.94 8.02 11.78
C LEU A 51 -2.23 7.20 11.82
N GLY A 52 -2.22 6.04 11.17
CA GLY A 52 -3.34 5.12 11.13
C GLY A 52 -3.22 4.11 10.00
N ILE A 53 -4.09 3.11 10.06
CA ILE A 53 -4.24 2.06 9.07
C ILE A 53 -5.71 1.97 8.72
N ARG A 54 -6.03 1.88 7.43
CA ARG A 54 -7.41 1.66 6.97
C ARG A 54 -7.48 0.47 6.03
N GLU A 55 -8.57 -0.25 6.07
CA GLU A 55 -8.87 -1.25 5.05
C GLU A 55 -9.22 -0.56 3.73
N VAL A 56 -8.68 -1.10 2.62
CA VAL A 56 -9.04 -0.61 1.30
C VAL A 56 -10.35 -1.27 0.87
N PRO A 57 -11.40 -0.49 0.60
CA PRO A 57 -12.67 -1.08 0.20
C PRO A 57 -12.55 -1.69 -1.20
N VAL A 58 -12.79 -2.99 -1.30
CA VAL A 58 -12.71 -3.74 -2.55
C VAL A 58 -14.03 -4.48 -2.85
N TYR A 59 -14.31 -4.67 -4.14
CA TYR A 59 -15.41 -5.49 -4.65
C TYR A 59 -14.84 -6.73 -5.34
N ASP A 60 -14.63 -7.79 -4.57
CA ASP A 60 -13.97 -9.01 -5.02
C ASP A 60 -14.83 -9.92 -5.90
N VAL A 61 -16.13 -9.64 -6.02
CA VAL A 61 -17.04 -10.40 -6.88
C VAL A 61 -16.71 -10.25 -8.37
N CYS A 62 -16.09 -9.12 -8.76
CA CYS A 62 -15.75 -8.84 -10.16
C CYS A 62 -14.51 -9.61 -10.66
N ILE A 63 -13.76 -10.32 -9.79
CA ILE A 63 -12.53 -11.02 -10.17
C ILE A 63 -12.75 -12.53 -10.31
N GLY A 64 -11.88 -13.18 -11.10
CA GLY A 64 -11.93 -14.64 -11.29
C GLY A 64 -11.48 -15.42 -10.04
N ASN A 65 -11.87 -16.70 -9.97
CA ASN A 65 -11.62 -17.56 -8.81
C ASN A 65 -10.13 -17.64 -8.44
N SER A 66 -9.23 -17.85 -9.40
CA SER A 66 -7.78 -17.93 -9.12
C SER A 66 -7.20 -16.64 -8.55
N ALA A 67 -7.70 -15.48 -8.99
CA ALA A 67 -7.29 -14.20 -8.45
C ALA A 67 -7.82 -13.99 -7.03
N ARG A 68 -9.05 -14.46 -6.75
CA ARG A 68 -9.69 -14.39 -5.44
C ARG A 68 -9.04 -15.32 -4.43
N GLU A 69 -8.71 -16.55 -4.80
CA GLU A 69 -8.03 -17.53 -3.93
C GLU A 69 -6.64 -17.04 -3.47
N ALA A 70 -5.94 -16.29 -4.33
CA ALA A 70 -4.63 -15.73 -4.04
C ALA A 70 -4.69 -14.28 -3.53
N MET A 71 -5.88 -13.73 -3.27
CA MET A 71 -6.06 -12.33 -2.92
C MET A 71 -5.48 -12.02 -1.54
N PRO A 72 -4.58 -11.03 -1.43
CA PRO A 72 -4.12 -10.55 -0.13
C PRO A 72 -5.20 -9.72 0.57
N HIS A 73 -5.08 -9.57 1.86
CA HIS A 73 -5.77 -8.50 2.58
C HIS A 73 -5.09 -7.16 2.27
N ILE A 74 -5.86 -6.16 1.87
CA ILE A 74 -5.31 -4.89 1.34
C ILE A 74 -5.62 -3.75 2.29
N VAL A 75 -4.56 -3.07 2.75
CA VAL A 75 -4.70 -1.91 3.63
C VAL A 75 -3.91 -0.71 3.13
N GLN A 76 -4.30 0.48 3.57
CA GLN A 76 -3.48 1.69 3.48
C GLN A 76 -2.90 2.03 4.83
N VAL A 77 -1.57 2.24 4.86
CA VAL A 77 -0.82 2.66 6.04
C VAL A 77 -0.42 4.12 5.86
N PHE A 78 -0.76 4.96 6.83
CA PHE A 78 -0.45 6.39 6.81
C PHE A 78 0.70 6.67 7.77
N ILE A 79 1.83 7.18 7.25
CA ILE A 79 3.04 7.47 8.01
C ILE A 79 3.32 8.96 7.94
N GLY A 80 3.37 9.63 9.08
CA GLY A 80 3.72 11.04 9.19
C GLY A 80 5.20 11.24 9.47
N LYS A 81 5.73 12.43 9.14
CA LYS A 81 7.06 12.85 9.55
C LYS A 81 7.17 12.81 11.08
N GLY A 82 8.24 12.24 11.59
CA GLY A 82 8.60 12.31 13.01
C GLY A 82 9.26 13.64 13.36
N ASP A 83 10.04 14.17 12.42
CA ASP A 83 10.70 15.46 12.50
C ASP A 83 10.18 16.37 11.37
N GLU A 84 9.57 17.50 11.75
CA GLU A 84 8.99 18.48 10.81
C GLU A 84 10.06 19.19 9.96
N SER A 85 11.34 19.17 10.38
CA SER A 85 12.45 19.76 9.63
C SER A 85 12.88 18.94 8.42
N LEU A 86 12.44 17.67 8.30
CA LEU A 86 12.76 16.83 7.15
C LEU A 86 12.24 17.46 5.85
N ASP A 87 13.12 17.65 4.87
CA ASP A 87 12.71 18.00 3.51
C ASP A 87 11.96 16.82 2.83
N ALA A 88 11.35 17.09 1.69
CA ALA A 88 10.53 16.12 0.99
C ALA A 88 11.32 14.87 0.55
N ASP A 89 12.57 15.05 0.10
CA ASP A 89 13.39 13.93 -0.39
C ASP A 89 13.95 13.10 0.76
N SER A 90 14.31 13.74 1.88
CA SER A 90 14.73 13.05 3.09
C SER A 90 13.57 12.21 3.67
N PHE A 91 12.36 12.74 3.67
CA PHE A 91 11.20 11.98 4.10
C PHE A 91 10.89 10.80 3.16
N GLU A 92 10.98 11.00 1.86
CA GLU A 92 10.79 9.92 0.88
C GLU A 92 11.84 8.81 1.06
N ARG A 93 13.11 9.15 1.36
CA ARG A 93 14.13 8.17 1.72
C ARG A 93 13.80 7.40 3.00
N LYS A 94 13.22 8.06 4.01
CA LYS A 94 12.75 7.37 5.23
C LYS A 94 11.65 6.37 4.93
N LEU A 95 10.67 6.72 4.11
CA LEU A 95 9.62 5.80 3.68
C LEU A 95 10.21 4.60 2.92
N TYR A 96 11.18 4.84 2.04
CA TYR A 96 11.90 3.76 1.35
C TYR A 96 12.61 2.82 2.32
N ILE A 97 13.34 3.35 3.32
CA ILE A 97 14.04 2.56 4.32
C ILE A 97 13.06 1.71 5.13
N ILE A 98 11.96 2.30 5.60
CA ILE A 98 10.88 1.58 6.31
C ILE A 98 10.37 0.41 5.47
N GLY A 99 10.06 0.65 4.19
CA GLY A 99 9.60 -0.39 3.28
C GLY A 99 10.61 -1.54 3.12
N LYS A 100 11.91 -1.22 3.03
CA LYS A 100 12.98 -2.23 2.90
C LYS A 100 13.23 -3.02 4.18
N LEU A 101 13.19 -2.36 5.33
CA LEU A 101 13.30 -3.03 6.63
C LEU A 101 12.12 -3.97 6.85
N ALA A 102 10.89 -3.50 6.60
CA ALA A 102 9.68 -4.30 6.71
C ALA A 102 9.71 -5.53 5.77
N GLU A 103 10.14 -5.35 4.51
CA GLU A 103 10.32 -6.46 3.59
C GLU A 103 11.32 -7.50 4.13
N LYS A 104 12.42 -7.05 4.76
CA LYS A 104 13.42 -7.93 5.35
C LYS A 104 12.90 -8.65 6.59
N GLU A 105 12.29 -7.91 7.52
CA GLU A 105 11.95 -8.42 8.85
C GLU A 105 10.62 -9.18 8.90
N ILE A 106 9.73 -8.95 7.93
CA ILE A 106 8.42 -9.59 7.90
C ILE A 106 8.36 -10.65 6.79
N ARG A 107 8.58 -10.25 5.54
CA ARG A 107 8.44 -11.15 4.41
C ARG A 107 9.60 -12.16 4.30
N LYS A 108 10.86 -11.68 4.28
CA LYS A 108 12.04 -12.55 4.13
C LYS A 108 12.33 -13.42 5.36
N SER A 109 11.80 -13.05 6.51
CA SER A 109 11.85 -13.91 7.71
C SER A 109 10.86 -15.07 7.64
N GLY A 110 9.90 -15.06 6.71
CA GLY A 110 8.86 -16.06 6.55
C GLY A 110 7.64 -15.83 7.44
N LEU A 111 7.55 -14.69 8.14
CA LEU A 111 6.40 -14.37 8.98
C LEU A 111 5.14 -14.20 8.13
N ASP A 112 5.21 -13.37 7.09
CA ASP A 112 4.09 -13.11 6.18
C ASP A 112 4.55 -13.11 4.72
N ASN A 113 4.25 -14.16 4.01
CA ASN A 113 4.59 -14.31 2.59
C ASN A 113 3.80 -13.37 1.66
N TYR A 114 2.65 -12.86 2.12
CA TYR A 114 1.84 -11.88 1.40
C TYR A 114 2.33 -10.45 1.62
N PHE A 115 3.14 -10.19 2.67
CA PHE A 115 3.60 -8.85 2.99
C PHE A 115 4.31 -8.18 1.82
N TYR A 116 3.69 -7.14 1.26
CA TYR A 116 4.22 -6.44 0.11
C TYR A 116 3.67 -5.01 0.00
N PHE A 117 4.54 -4.02 0.07
CA PHE A 117 4.16 -2.67 -0.29
C PHE A 117 4.05 -2.52 -1.80
N ALA A 118 2.85 -2.37 -2.34
CA ALA A 118 2.63 -1.97 -3.73
C ALA A 118 3.16 -0.56 -4.00
N SER A 119 3.05 0.33 -3.01
CA SER A 119 3.72 1.62 -2.93
C SER A 119 3.87 2.04 -1.48
N LEU A 120 4.88 2.86 -1.17
CA LEU A 120 5.02 3.60 0.08
C LEU A 120 5.72 4.91 -0.24
N SER A 121 4.97 6.00 -0.33
CA SER A 121 5.47 7.28 -0.83
C SER A 121 4.60 8.45 -0.34
N ALA A 122 5.21 9.63 -0.22
CA ALA A 122 4.49 10.89 0.01
C ALA A 122 3.96 11.53 -1.30
N ARG A 123 4.29 10.94 -2.47
CA ARG A 123 4.04 11.50 -3.80
C ARG A 123 3.09 10.67 -4.65
N THR A 124 3.14 9.33 -4.52
CA THR A 124 2.42 8.40 -5.38
C THR A 124 1.70 7.32 -4.60
N VAL A 125 0.58 6.83 -5.13
CA VAL A 125 -0.13 5.65 -4.65
C VAL A 125 -0.34 4.71 -5.81
N VAL A 126 -0.09 3.41 -5.63
CA VAL A 126 -0.25 2.39 -6.66
C VAL A 126 -1.42 1.48 -6.32
N TYR A 127 -2.41 1.45 -7.19
CA TYR A 127 -3.49 0.45 -7.21
C TYR A 127 -3.14 -0.61 -8.25
N LYS A 128 -2.98 -1.85 -7.82
CA LYS A 128 -2.60 -2.96 -8.71
C LYS A 128 -3.10 -4.30 -8.19
N GLY A 129 -3.10 -5.31 -9.06
CA GLY A 129 -3.49 -6.67 -8.68
C GLY A 129 -3.59 -7.60 -9.87
N MET A 130 -4.06 -8.82 -9.64
CA MET A 130 -4.41 -9.77 -10.70
C MET A 130 -5.75 -9.37 -11.33
N LEU A 131 -5.76 -8.21 -12.00
CA LEU A 131 -6.95 -7.55 -12.52
C LEU A 131 -6.78 -7.26 -14.01
N THR A 132 -7.86 -7.39 -14.77
CA THR A 132 -7.94 -6.80 -16.11
C THR A 132 -8.13 -5.28 -15.99
N PRO A 133 -7.87 -4.48 -17.07
CA PRO A 133 -8.05 -3.04 -17.02
C PRO A 133 -9.44 -2.62 -16.52
N ASP A 134 -10.50 -3.28 -16.98
CA ASP A 134 -11.88 -2.98 -16.59
C ASP A 134 -12.13 -3.31 -15.12
N GLN A 135 -11.54 -4.40 -14.63
CA GLN A 135 -11.68 -4.83 -13.23
C GLN A 135 -11.02 -3.87 -12.23
N VAL A 136 -9.97 -3.13 -12.60
CA VAL A 136 -9.28 -2.21 -11.67
C VAL A 136 -10.26 -1.21 -11.07
N ASN A 137 -11.09 -0.59 -11.90
CA ASN A 137 -12.08 0.39 -11.44
C ASN A 137 -13.28 -0.25 -10.73
N GLU A 138 -13.61 -1.50 -11.06
CA GLU A 138 -14.69 -2.22 -10.36
C GLU A 138 -14.22 -2.71 -8.99
N PHE A 139 -13.01 -3.23 -8.91
CA PHE A 139 -12.44 -3.84 -7.72
C PHE A 139 -12.11 -2.80 -6.65
N TYR A 140 -11.39 -1.74 -6.99
CA TYR A 140 -11.00 -0.69 -6.04
C TYR A 140 -12.08 0.39 -5.95
N LEU A 141 -12.94 0.32 -4.94
CA LEU A 141 -14.04 1.27 -4.79
C LEU A 141 -13.57 2.72 -4.58
N ASP A 142 -12.37 2.92 -4.05
CA ASP A 142 -11.73 4.25 -3.95
C ASP A 142 -11.62 4.96 -5.31
N LEU A 143 -11.40 4.19 -6.40
CA LEU A 143 -11.25 4.76 -7.75
C LEU A 143 -12.57 5.29 -8.32
N LYS A 144 -13.71 4.93 -7.71
CA LYS A 144 -15.03 5.45 -8.07
C LYS A 144 -15.40 6.74 -7.33
N ASP A 145 -14.60 7.16 -6.35
CA ASP A 145 -14.86 8.39 -5.59
C ASP A 145 -14.65 9.60 -6.50
N VAL A 146 -15.69 10.39 -6.69
CA VAL A 146 -15.68 11.61 -7.52
C VAL A 146 -14.73 12.70 -7.00
N ASP A 147 -14.37 12.63 -5.71
CA ASP A 147 -13.40 13.52 -5.08
C ASP A 147 -11.93 13.04 -5.26
N MET A 148 -11.72 11.92 -5.97
CA MET A 148 -10.39 11.39 -6.23
C MET A 148 -9.74 12.10 -7.42
N GLU A 149 -8.85 13.03 -7.13
CA GLU A 149 -8.12 13.82 -8.12
C GLU A 149 -6.64 13.43 -8.16
N THR A 150 -6.07 13.39 -9.36
CA THR A 150 -4.64 13.21 -9.57
C THR A 150 -4.14 14.12 -10.70
N ALA A 151 -2.91 14.60 -10.58
CA ALA A 151 -2.28 15.39 -11.63
C ALA A 151 -1.81 14.52 -12.81
N ILE A 152 -1.39 13.27 -12.51
CA ILE A 152 -0.87 12.31 -13.50
C ILE A 152 -1.35 10.92 -13.10
N ALA A 153 -1.82 10.14 -14.08
CA ALA A 153 -2.09 8.73 -13.92
C ALA A 153 -1.22 7.93 -14.90
N LEU A 154 -0.44 6.98 -14.38
CA LEU A 154 0.29 6.00 -15.18
C LEU A 154 -0.48 4.69 -15.12
N VAL A 155 -0.84 4.14 -16.29
CA VAL A 155 -1.64 2.94 -16.42
C VAL A 155 -0.84 1.85 -17.13
N HIS A 156 -0.88 0.63 -16.58
CA HIS A 156 -0.27 -0.54 -17.18
C HIS A 156 -1.26 -1.70 -17.15
N SER A 157 -1.53 -2.31 -18.30
CA SER A 157 -2.53 -3.38 -18.44
C SER A 157 -1.96 -4.77 -18.76
N ARG A 158 -0.64 -4.89 -18.93
CA ARG A 158 -0.01 -6.12 -19.39
C ARG A 158 0.74 -6.82 -18.28
N PHE A 159 0.51 -8.13 -18.11
CA PHE A 159 1.33 -9.01 -17.28
C PHE A 159 2.60 -9.45 -18.02
N SER A 160 3.63 -9.82 -17.24
CA SER A 160 4.81 -10.46 -17.79
C SER A 160 4.44 -11.84 -18.39
N THR A 161 4.93 -12.13 -19.60
CA THR A 161 4.61 -13.36 -20.33
C THR A 161 5.34 -14.61 -19.81
N ASN A 162 6.44 -14.44 -19.07
CA ASN A 162 7.33 -15.51 -18.65
C ASN A 162 7.29 -15.80 -17.15
N THR A 163 6.31 -15.29 -16.41
CA THR A 163 6.17 -15.52 -14.97
C THR A 163 4.74 -15.91 -14.64
N PHE A 164 4.58 -16.79 -13.63
CA PHE A 164 3.25 -17.02 -13.07
C PHE A 164 2.69 -15.73 -12.51
N PRO A 165 1.45 -15.36 -12.84
CA PRO A 165 0.82 -14.15 -12.33
C PRO A 165 0.67 -14.24 -10.80
N SER A 166 0.89 -13.12 -10.14
CA SER A 166 0.58 -12.97 -8.71
C SER A 166 0.25 -11.50 -8.41
N TRP A 167 -0.42 -11.26 -7.30
CA TRP A 167 -0.82 -9.92 -6.89
C TRP A 167 0.37 -8.96 -6.78
N GLU A 168 1.48 -9.43 -6.21
CA GLU A 168 2.69 -8.65 -6.03
C GLU A 168 3.47 -8.39 -7.33
N ARG A 169 3.41 -9.34 -8.28
CA ARG A 169 4.12 -9.25 -9.57
C ARG A 169 3.34 -8.48 -10.63
N ALA A 170 2.05 -8.19 -10.39
CA ALA A 170 1.29 -7.32 -11.26
C ALA A 170 1.99 -5.96 -11.39
N HIS A 171 1.97 -5.39 -12.60
CA HIS A 171 2.47 -4.05 -12.83
C HIS A 171 1.47 -2.97 -12.36
N PRO A 172 1.91 -1.72 -12.12
CA PRO A 172 3.29 -1.26 -12.24
C PRO A 172 4.19 -1.74 -11.09
N ASN A 173 5.50 -1.71 -11.29
CA ASN A 173 6.47 -1.95 -10.24
C ASN A 173 6.47 -0.78 -9.23
N ARG A 174 6.92 -1.06 -7.99
CA ARG A 174 6.93 -0.07 -6.89
C ARG A 174 7.72 1.19 -7.19
N TYR A 175 8.78 1.05 -7.95
CA TYR A 175 9.67 2.14 -8.28
C TYR A 175 9.59 2.41 -9.78
N ILE A 176 9.21 3.63 -10.12
CA ILE A 176 9.30 4.15 -11.48
C ILE A 176 10.75 4.62 -11.63
N ILE A 177 11.48 3.99 -12.52
CA ILE A 177 12.85 4.37 -12.87
C ILE A 177 12.78 5.37 -14.03
#